data_008b9c81455ac981ed0961ddd5fc3754
#
_entry.id   008b9c81455ac981ed0961ddd5fc3754
#
_cell.length_a   1.000
_cell.length_b   1.000
_cell.length_c   1.000
_cell.angle_alpha   90.00
_cell.angle_beta   90.00
_cell.angle_gamma   90.00
#
_symmetry.space_group_name_H-M   'P 1'
#
loop_
_entity.id
_entity.type
_entity.pdbx_description
1 polymer ?
#
loop_
_entity_poly.entity_id
_entity_poly.type
_entity_poly.pdbx_seq_one_letter_code
_entity_poly.pdbx_strand_id
1 'polypeptide(L)'
;MTRKTFEQFRRKALKKPGVKAEYDALAPAFEMKRQMIALRKKAGLTQEQMADLLGTKKGNISRLESVSSEVSPRLSMLEEYARVLGYQVKVEFEPAR
;
A
#
# COMPACT_ATOMS: atom_id res chain seq x y z
N MET A 1 -7.78 -12.42 2.15
CA MET A 1 -8.09 -11.70 0.93
C MET A 1 -8.23 -10.22 1.21
N THR A 2 -7.12 -9.54 1.17
CA THR A 2 -7.11 -8.13 1.50
C THR A 2 -7.99 -7.31 0.57
N ARG A 3 -7.97 -7.62 -0.72
CA ARG A 3 -8.75 -6.87 -1.69
C ARG A 3 -10.24 -6.95 -1.45
N LYS A 4 -10.74 -8.16 -1.15
CA LYS A 4 -12.15 -8.37 -0.88
C LYS A 4 -12.59 -7.65 0.39
N THR A 5 -11.77 -7.72 1.44
CA THR A 5 -12.04 -7.02 2.68
C THR A 5 -12.05 -5.51 2.48
N PHE A 6 -11.13 -5.01 1.65
CA PHE A 6 -11.06 -3.60 1.33
C PHE A 6 -12.32 -3.13 0.61
N GLU A 7 -12.82 -3.92 -0.32
CA GLU A 7 -14.05 -3.61 -1.03
C GLU A 7 -15.26 -3.51 -0.09
N GLN A 8 -15.35 -4.40 0.88
CA GLN A 8 -16.42 -4.35 1.87
C GLN A 8 -16.35 -3.09 2.70
N PHE A 9 -15.15 -2.73 3.15
CA PHE A 9 -14.94 -1.51 3.91
C PHE A 9 -15.29 -0.28 3.07
N ARG A 10 -14.87 -0.27 1.83
CA ARG A 10 -15.16 0.81 0.91
C ARG A 10 -16.66 1.04 0.75
N ARG A 11 -17.43 -0.03 0.59
CA ARG A 11 -18.88 0.08 0.45
C ARG A 11 -19.53 0.73 1.67
N LYS A 12 -19.06 0.37 2.85
CA LYS A 12 -19.56 0.98 4.07
C LYS A 12 -19.27 2.48 4.13
N ALA A 13 -18.03 2.84 3.79
CA ALA A 13 -17.62 4.24 3.83
C ALA A 13 -18.40 5.10 2.85
N LEU A 14 -18.73 4.55 1.69
CA LEU A 14 -19.41 5.29 0.64
C LEU A 14 -20.86 5.59 0.93
N LYS A 15 -21.41 5.07 2.01
CA LYS A 15 -22.79 5.38 2.41
C LYS A 15 -22.93 6.78 2.98
N LYS A 16 -21.82 7.40 3.39
CA LYS A 16 -21.85 8.74 3.99
C LYS A 16 -21.49 9.79 2.95
N PRO A 17 -22.33 10.83 2.78
CA PRO A 17 -22.01 11.91 1.85
C PRO A 17 -20.74 12.63 2.26
N GLY A 18 -19.95 13.06 1.29
CA GLY A 18 -18.70 13.76 1.54
C GLY A 18 -17.51 12.87 1.76
N VAL A 19 -17.73 11.65 2.26
CA VAL A 19 -16.66 10.69 2.46
C VAL A 19 -16.27 10.03 1.14
N LYS A 20 -17.24 9.88 0.24
CA LYS A 20 -17.06 9.16 -1.01
C LYS A 20 -15.91 9.69 -1.86
N ALA A 21 -15.89 11.00 -2.11
CA ALA A 21 -14.88 11.57 -3.00
C ALA A 21 -13.47 11.42 -2.43
N GLU A 22 -13.32 11.72 -1.14
CA GLU A 22 -12.01 11.60 -0.48
C GLU A 22 -11.56 10.16 -0.44
N TYR A 23 -12.47 9.25 -0.11
CA TYR A 23 -12.14 7.84 -0.03
C TYR A 23 -11.72 7.28 -1.39
N ASP A 24 -12.45 7.63 -2.45
CA ASP A 24 -12.13 7.15 -3.80
C ASP A 24 -10.76 7.64 -4.25
N ALA A 25 -10.40 8.87 -3.89
CA ALA A 25 -9.09 9.42 -4.23
C ALA A 25 -7.95 8.71 -3.50
N LEU A 26 -8.18 8.28 -2.25
CA LEU A 26 -7.16 7.65 -1.42
C LEU A 26 -7.12 6.13 -1.52
N ALA A 27 -8.20 5.51 -2.02
CA ALA A 27 -8.32 4.05 -2.01
C ALA A 27 -7.15 3.31 -2.65
N PRO A 28 -6.64 3.71 -3.83
CA PRO A 28 -5.50 2.99 -4.42
C PRO A 28 -4.24 3.06 -3.55
N ALA A 29 -3.99 4.21 -2.92
CA ALA A 29 -2.82 4.37 -2.05
C ALA A 29 -2.96 3.52 -0.79
N PHE A 30 -4.15 3.48 -0.20
CA PHE A 30 -4.41 2.63 0.97
C PHE A 30 -4.19 1.17 0.64
N GLU A 31 -4.74 0.72 -0.47
CA GLU A 31 -4.63 -0.68 -0.88
C GLU A 31 -3.16 -1.05 -1.09
N MET A 32 -2.42 -0.19 -1.76
CA MET A 32 -1.02 -0.40 -2.04
C MET A 32 -0.20 -0.52 -0.77
N LYS A 33 -0.41 0.41 0.17
CA LYS A 33 0.33 0.40 1.43
C LYS A 33 -0.01 -0.80 2.29
N ARG A 34 -1.27 -1.22 2.29
CA ARG A 34 -1.68 -2.42 3.00
C ARG A 34 -0.97 -3.65 2.45
N GLN A 35 -0.86 -3.75 1.14
CA GLN A 35 -0.18 -4.88 0.52
C GLN A 35 1.31 -4.88 0.86
N MET A 36 1.95 -3.71 0.85
CA MET A 36 3.36 -3.59 1.23
C MET A 36 3.58 -4.10 2.65
N ILE A 37 2.76 -3.62 3.58
CA ILE A 37 2.87 -4.03 4.99
C ILE A 37 2.64 -5.53 5.14
N ALA A 38 1.64 -6.06 4.46
CA ALA A 38 1.30 -7.48 4.54
C ALA A 38 2.45 -8.35 4.05
N LEU A 39 3.07 -7.97 2.94
CA LEU A 39 4.21 -8.70 2.40
C LEU A 39 5.40 -8.69 3.35
N ARG A 40 5.69 -7.53 3.92
CA ARG A 40 6.81 -7.40 4.87
C ARG A 40 6.56 -8.27 6.11
N LYS A 41 5.37 -8.21 6.67
CA LYS A 41 5.03 -8.99 7.85
C LYS A 41 5.02 -10.48 7.57
N LYS A 42 4.56 -10.86 6.39
CA LYS A 42 4.58 -12.26 5.98
C LYS A 42 6.00 -12.79 5.89
N ALA A 43 6.94 -11.94 5.51
CA ALA A 43 8.35 -12.31 5.46
C ALA A 43 9.01 -12.28 6.84
N GLY A 44 8.30 -11.84 7.87
CA GLY A 44 8.82 -11.77 9.23
C GLY A 44 9.81 -10.64 9.46
N LEU A 45 9.72 -9.58 8.66
CA LEU A 45 10.67 -8.47 8.73
C LEU A 45 10.08 -7.26 9.44
N THR A 46 10.94 -6.60 10.24
CA THR A 46 10.60 -5.30 10.80
C THR A 46 10.84 -4.22 9.75
N GLN A 47 10.34 -3.02 10.01
CA GLN A 47 10.61 -1.89 9.12
C GLN A 47 12.11 -1.60 9.01
N GLU A 48 12.84 -1.76 10.10
CA GLU A 48 14.27 -1.55 10.11
C GLU A 48 14.99 -2.57 9.23
N GLN A 49 14.60 -3.84 9.36
CA GLN A 49 15.18 -4.90 8.54
C GLN A 49 14.87 -4.69 7.06
N MET A 50 13.67 -4.26 6.77
CA MET A 50 13.29 -3.97 5.39
C MET A 50 14.10 -2.80 4.83
N ALA A 51 14.33 -1.78 5.65
CA ALA A 51 15.16 -0.64 5.25
C ALA A 51 16.59 -1.10 4.93
N ASP A 52 17.12 -1.98 5.74
CA ASP A 52 18.46 -2.52 5.50
C ASP A 52 18.54 -3.25 4.16
N LEU A 53 17.53 -4.06 3.85
CA LEU A 53 17.50 -4.79 2.59
C LEU A 53 17.42 -3.85 1.39
N LEU A 54 16.73 -2.73 1.54
CA LEU A 54 16.56 -1.76 0.47
C LEU A 54 17.66 -0.70 0.43
N GLY A 55 18.57 -0.73 1.41
CA GLY A 55 19.65 0.25 1.47
C GLY A 55 19.15 1.65 1.81
N THR A 56 18.13 1.74 2.63
CA THR A 56 17.53 3.01 3.02
C THR A 56 17.34 3.06 4.53
N LYS A 57 16.71 4.12 5.02
CA LYS A 57 16.50 4.32 6.45
C LYS A 57 15.10 3.87 6.86
N LYS A 58 14.98 3.43 8.12
CA LYS A 58 13.71 3.01 8.69
C LYS A 58 12.61 4.06 8.50
N GLY A 59 12.96 5.35 8.66
CA GLY A 59 12.00 6.43 8.50
C GLY A 59 11.37 6.48 7.11
N ASN A 60 12.14 6.12 6.08
CA ASN A 60 11.61 6.08 4.73
C ASN A 60 10.61 4.95 4.57
N ILE A 61 10.88 3.79 5.16
CA ILE A 61 9.95 2.66 5.10
C ILE A 61 8.69 3.00 5.88
N SER A 62 8.83 3.58 7.06
CA SER A 62 7.69 3.99 7.88
C SER A 62 6.79 4.96 7.10
N ARG A 63 7.39 5.91 6.40
CA ARG A 63 6.64 6.89 5.61
C ARG A 63 5.93 6.25 4.44
N LEU A 64 6.61 5.35 3.75
CA LEU A 64 6.02 4.64 2.61
C LEU A 64 4.82 3.79 3.02
N GLU A 65 4.88 3.19 4.20
CA GLU A 65 3.83 2.31 4.69
C GLU A 65 2.72 3.04 5.44
N SER A 66 2.93 4.31 5.79
CA SER A 66 1.97 5.05 6.60
C SER A 66 0.76 5.46 5.80
N VAL A 67 -0.42 5.05 6.26
CA VAL A 67 -1.68 5.43 5.60
C VAL A 67 -2.04 6.89 5.86
N SER A 68 -1.43 7.51 6.86
CA SER A 68 -1.67 8.92 7.16
C SER A 68 -0.76 9.85 6.36
N SER A 69 0.23 9.30 5.67
CA SER A 69 1.14 10.09 4.85
C SER A 69 0.51 10.34 3.48
N GLU A 70 0.69 11.54 2.96
CA GLU A 70 0.22 11.88 1.63
C GLU A 70 1.14 11.36 0.52
N VAL A 71 2.29 10.83 0.91
CA VAL A 71 3.27 10.33 -0.05
C VAL A 71 2.77 9.03 -0.67
N SER A 72 2.71 9.01 -1.99
CA SER A 72 2.43 7.78 -2.73
C SER A 72 3.75 7.14 -3.14
N PRO A 73 3.91 5.83 -2.93
CA PRO A 73 5.12 5.15 -3.39
C PRO A 73 5.23 5.21 -4.90
N ARG A 74 6.45 5.40 -5.38
CA ARG A 74 6.72 5.35 -6.81
C ARG A 74 6.75 3.90 -7.27
N LEU A 75 6.41 3.69 -8.53
CA LEU A 75 6.43 2.33 -9.09
C LEU A 75 7.79 1.68 -8.93
N SER A 76 8.88 2.42 -9.17
CA SER A 76 10.22 1.88 -9.02
C SER A 76 10.50 1.40 -7.59
N MET A 77 10.01 2.14 -6.59
CA MET A 77 10.18 1.75 -5.20
C MET A 77 9.34 0.51 -4.88
N LEU A 78 8.12 0.43 -5.41
CA LEU A 78 7.29 -0.75 -5.24
C LEU A 78 7.94 -1.98 -5.83
N GLU A 79 8.55 -1.83 -6.99
CA GLU A 79 9.25 -2.94 -7.65
C GLU A 79 10.41 -3.43 -6.82
N GLU A 80 11.20 -2.51 -6.25
CA GLU A 80 12.30 -2.90 -5.39
C GLU A 80 11.83 -3.55 -4.11
N TYR A 81 10.80 -2.97 -3.50
CA TYR A 81 10.22 -3.48 -2.26
C TYR A 81 9.73 -4.92 -2.46
N ALA A 82 9.02 -5.16 -3.55
CA ALA A 82 8.51 -6.49 -3.88
C ALA A 82 9.64 -7.46 -4.19
N ARG A 83 10.62 -7.00 -4.96
CA ARG A 83 11.71 -7.87 -5.42
C ARG A 83 12.53 -8.45 -4.26
N VAL A 84 12.86 -7.63 -3.26
CA VAL A 84 13.65 -8.13 -2.14
C VAL A 84 12.86 -9.13 -1.29
N LEU A 85 11.56 -9.15 -1.43
CA LEU A 85 10.70 -10.11 -0.73
C LEU A 85 10.32 -11.31 -1.61
N GLY A 86 10.83 -11.36 -2.83
CA GLY A 86 10.55 -12.48 -3.74
C GLY A 86 9.26 -12.35 -4.53
N TYR A 87 8.78 -11.11 -4.70
CA TYR A 87 7.55 -10.84 -5.44
C TYR A 87 7.84 -9.89 -6.60
N GLN A 88 6.87 -9.80 -7.49
CA GLN A 88 6.93 -8.80 -8.55
C GLN A 88 5.61 -8.03 -8.58
N VAL A 89 5.68 -6.78 -9.00
CA VAL A 89 4.51 -5.89 -9.06
C VAL A 89 3.78 -6.14 -10.37
N LYS A 90 2.45 -6.23 -10.27
CA LYS A 90 1.58 -6.31 -11.43
C LYS A 90 0.70 -5.07 -11.43
N VAL A 91 0.69 -4.35 -12.55
CA VAL A 91 -0.12 -3.14 -12.71
C VAL A 91 -1.22 -3.42 -13.72
N GLU A 92 -2.45 -3.09 -13.35
CA GLU A 92 -3.59 -3.28 -14.22
C GLU A 92 -4.42 -2.00 -14.22
N PHE A 93 -5.00 -1.69 -15.36
CA PHE A 93 -5.91 -0.56 -15.51
C PHE A 93 -7.33 -1.07 -15.55
N GLU A 94 -8.19 -0.43 -14.79
CA GLU A 94 -9.62 -0.76 -14.77
C GLU A 94 -10.40 0.38 -15.37
N PRO A 95 -11.53 0.10 -16.05
CA PRO A 95 -12.39 1.18 -16.52
C PRO A 95 -12.88 2.02 -15.34
N ALA A 96 -12.80 3.33 -15.50
CA ALA A 96 -13.31 4.24 -14.49
C ALA A 96 -14.82 4.38 -14.63
N ARG A 97 -15.49 4.73 -13.52
CA ARG A 97 -16.94 4.91 -13.52
C ARG A 97 -17.31 6.33 -13.29
#